data_6dc7ecbbf5c4e6853024b3602b3ffd2a
#
_entry.id   6dc7ecbbf5c4e6853024b3602b3ffd2a
#
_cell.length_a   1.000
_cell.length_b   1.000
_cell.length_c   1.000
_cell.angle_alpha   90.00
_cell.angle_beta   90.00
_cell.angle_gamma   90.00
#
_symmetry.space_group_name_H-M   'P 1'
#
loop_
_entity.id
_entity.type
_entity.pdbx_description
1 polymer ?
#
loop_
_entity_poly.entity_id
_entity_poly.type
_entity_poly.pdbx_seq_one_letter_code
_entity_poly.pdbx_strand_id
1 'polypeptide(L)'
;MKNSARVSSVLSPVRSPIVIAVAALVTVAAALAAAGPPAADVGPTYAIRNCRIVPVTGPPVEKGVIVIRDGLIEALGPADKVKVPGDAEIVEAEGLIAYPGLISALSNLFIEQPAPARTGAPAAETEIPSLAGQAAPAEDRYPPGPGQLVLDQLKPKKATVESFHKAGFTTVLVAPARGIFEGQSVLLNLNGEPIGPMVLRNGAALHINFTTERGGYPSSLMGTIAHIRQSFIDADYYAARQAQYAKSPAGLKRPEYDPRLEALVPFVRDRKPVVFQCNNQEDIKRALKIAAEFKLNALLAGANEAWRAADALKKSPVPLLVGLDFRPPATSKYATQGEDLRKKAEAEIYPANAAELAKAGLDFALVSGAGADGGTVLRAVRTAIKAGLGKDAALIALTIQPARFLGLDRALGSLEPGKIANVVLVKGELLDDNAQVAKVFVDGVLFKYAEVSK
;
A
#
# COMPACT_ATOMS: atom_id res chain seq x y z
N MET A 1 -83.54 41.46 50.34
CA MET A 1 -82.44 41.80 51.26
C MET A 1 -81.23 40.94 50.92
N LYS A 2 -80.17 41.60 50.62
CA LYS A 2 -78.97 41.06 50.03
C LYS A 2 -78.09 40.35 51.03
N ASN A 3 -77.56 39.16 50.67
CA ASN A 3 -76.40 38.60 51.29
C ASN A 3 -75.41 38.19 50.24
N SER A 4 -74.28 38.87 50.25
CA SER A 4 -73.12 38.60 49.39
C SER A 4 -72.14 37.65 50.11
N ALA A 5 -71.87 36.51 49.51
CA ALA A 5 -70.82 35.62 50.00
C ALA A 5 -69.59 35.82 49.10
N ARG A 6 -68.48 36.21 49.75
CA ARG A 6 -67.14 36.27 49.11
C ARG A 6 -66.58 34.85 49.01
N VAL A 7 -66.22 34.47 47.79
CA VAL A 7 -65.43 33.26 47.60
C VAL A 7 -63.96 33.67 47.37
N SER A 8 -63.10 33.31 48.30
CA SER A 8 -61.64 33.46 48.18
C SER A 8 -61.08 32.29 47.43
N SER A 9 -60.59 32.51 46.22
CA SER A 9 -59.89 31.50 45.43
C SER A 9 -58.38 31.47 45.76
N VAL A 10 -57.97 30.39 46.43
CA VAL A 10 -56.56 30.10 46.63
C VAL A 10 -56.03 29.41 45.38
N LEU A 11 -55.25 30.16 44.62
CA LEU A 11 -54.47 29.60 43.46
C LEU A 11 -53.14 29.03 44.00
N SER A 12 -53.04 27.71 44.10
CA SER A 12 -51.77 27.01 44.23
C SER A 12 -51.07 26.87 42.87
N PRO A 13 -49.78 27.18 42.72
CA PRO A 13 -49.08 26.99 41.46
C PRO A 13 -48.77 25.49 41.24
N VAL A 14 -49.49 24.88 40.30
CA VAL A 14 -49.13 23.54 39.77
C VAL A 14 -47.85 23.67 38.93
N ARG A 15 -46.72 23.29 39.49
CA ARG A 15 -45.46 23.18 38.76
C ARG A 15 -45.55 21.96 37.86
N SER A 16 -45.77 22.19 36.59
CA SER A 16 -45.83 21.15 35.56
C SER A 16 -44.48 20.40 35.47
N PRO A 17 -44.44 19.05 35.52
CA PRO A 17 -43.20 18.29 35.41
C PRO A 17 -42.48 18.48 34.08
N ILE A 18 -43.16 18.96 33.05
CA ILE A 18 -42.62 19.28 31.73
C ILE A 18 -41.61 20.45 31.80
N VAL A 19 -41.84 21.45 32.65
CA VAL A 19 -40.93 22.62 32.76
C VAL A 19 -39.62 22.20 33.44
N ILE A 20 -39.64 21.25 34.39
CA ILE A 20 -38.44 20.75 35.04
C ILE A 20 -37.62 19.88 34.10
N ALA A 21 -38.27 19.07 33.23
CA ALA A 21 -37.59 18.24 32.24
C ALA A 21 -36.90 19.08 31.16
N VAL A 22 -37.50 20.17 30.68
CA VAL A 22 -36.90 21.07 29.70
C VAL A 22 -35.72 21.84 30.28
N ALA A 23 -35.80 22.29 31.53
CA ALA A 23 -34.68 22.98 32.21
C ALA A 23 -33.48 22.04 32.41
N ALA A 24 -33.72 20.77 32.75
CA ALA A 24 -32.66 19.76 32.89
C ALA A 24 -32.01 19.40 31.54
N LEU A 25 -32.78 19.35 30.46
CA LEU A 25 -32.25 19.07 29.12
C LEU A 25 -31.38 20.22 28.57
N VAL A 26 -31.74 21.47 28.84
CA VAL A 26 -30.97 22.65 28.45
C VAL A 26 -29.67 22.76 29.26
N THR A 27 -29.64 22.39 30.51
CA THR A 27 -28.42 22.39 31.33
C THR A 27 -27.44 21.27 30.94
N VAL A 28 -27.94 20.09 30.52
CA VAL A 28 -27.08 19.01 30.00
C VAL A 28 -26.52 19.38 28.61
N ALA A 29 -27.32 20.01 27.76
CA ALA A 29 -26.83 20.48 26.45
C ALA A 29 -25.80 21.62 26.59
N ALA A 30 -25.95 22.51 27.57
CA ALA A 30 -24.97 23.57 27.86
C ALA A 30 -23.67 23.01 28.46
N ALA A 31 -23.73 21.94 29.28
CA ALA A 31 -22.55 21.27 29.80
C ALA A 31 -21.78 20.47 28.75
N LEU A 32 -22.47 19.86 27.75
CA LEU A 32 -21.82 19.23 26.58
C LEU A 32 -21.20 20.24 25.61
N ALA A 33 -21.79 21.44 25.51
CA ALA A 33 -21.25 22.52 24.66
C ALA A 33 -20.03 23.23 25.31
N ALA A 34 -19.89 23.15 26.63
CA ALA A 34 -18.74 23.69 27.37
C ALA A 34 -17.56 22.71 27.49
N ALA A 35 -17.76 21.41 27.19
CA ALA A 35 -16.69 20.49 26.94
C ALA A 35 -16.21 20.77 25.49
N GLY A 36 -15.21 21.63 25.35
CA GLY A 36 -14.47 21.77 24.09
C GLY A 36 -14.08 20.38 23.58
N PRO A 37 -13.88 20.22 22.26
CA PRO A 37 -13.37 18.95 21.73
C PRO A 37 -12.16 18.55 22.57
N PRO A 38 -12.03 17.23 22.94
CA PRO A 38 -10.87 16.78 23.68
C PRO A 38 -9.64 17.36 22.96
N ALA A 39 -8.75 18.00 23.72
CA ALA A 39 -7.51 18.51 23.17
C ALA A 39 -6.89 17.34 22.39
N ALA A 40 -6.79 17.48 21.09
CA ALA A 40 -6.07 16.51 20.28
C ALA A 40 -4.70 16.36 20.95
N ASP A 41 -4.30 15.12 21.21
CA ASP A 41 -2.99 14.83 21.78
C ASP A 41 -1.97 15.42 20.81
N VAL A 42 -1.48 16.61 21.13
CA VAL A 42 -0.60 17.38 20.24
C VAL A 42 0.71 16.60 20.21
N GLY A 43 0.96 15.95 19.09
CA GLY A 43 2.18 15.18 18.92
C GLY A 43 3.43 16.06 19.14
N PRO A 44 4.58 15.47 19.47
CA PRO A 44 5.80 16.24 19.70
C PRO A 44 6.17 17.05 18.45
N THR A 45 6.53 18.31 18.65
CA THR A 45 7.08 19.16 17.58
C THR A 45 8.59 18.93 17.50
N TYR A 46 9.10 18.68 16.31
CA TYR A 46 10.54 18.52 16.07
C TYR A 46 11.06 19.57 15.11
N ALA A 47 12.32 19.99 15.32
CA ALA A 47 13.06 20.79 14.35
C ALA A 47 14.40 20.11 14.01
N ILE A 48 14.48 19.53 12.81
CA ILE A 48 15.71 18.95 12.26
C ILE A 48 16.55 20.09 11.71
N ARG A 49 17.81 20.24 12.18
CA ARG A 49 18.68 21.37 11.84
C ARG A 49 19.98 20.92 11.23
N ASN A 50 20.58 21.83 10.47
CA ASN A 50 21.94 21.70 9.91
C ASN A 50 22.11 20.49 8.97
N CYS A 51 21.03 20.04 8.28
CA CYS A 51 21.11 18.98 7.30
C CYS A 51 21.08 19.50 5.87
N ARG A 52 21.63 18.73 4.93
CA ARG A 52 21.31 18.88 3.51
C ARG A 52 19.95 18.24 3.25
N ILE A 53 19.05 18.96 2.58
CA ILE A 53 17.70 18.45 2.27
C ILE A 53 17.62 18.14 0.79
N VAL A 54 17.19 16.91 0.44
CA VAL A 54 16.91 16.47 -0.93
C VAL A 54 15.39 16.24 -1.06
N PRO A 55 14.61 17.24 -1.51
CA PRO A 55 13.15 17.16 -1.52
C PRO A 55 12.58 16.24 -2.59
N VAL A 56 13.35 15.86 -3.60
CA VAL A 56 13.02 15.06 -4.81
C VAL A 56 12.24 15.86 -5.85
N THR A 57 11.29 16.70 -5.46
CA THR A 57 10.47 17.53 -6.36
C THR A 57 11.01 18.93 -6.58
N GLY A 58 12.10 19.29 -5.90
CA GLY A 58 12.76 20.61 -5.99
C GLY A 58 14.27 20.50 -5.86
N PRO A 59 14.98 21.63 -5.95
CA PRO A 59 16.42 21.66 -5.79
C PRO A 59 16.84 21.32 -4.35
N PRO A 60 17.99 20.68 -4.15
CA PRO A 60 18.53 20.43 -2.81
C PRO A 60 18.82 21.73 -2.04
N VAL A 61 18.67 21.68 -0.71
CA VAL A 61 18.99 22.77 0.22
C VAL A 61 20.20 22.35 1.08
N GLU A 62 21.35 23.02 0.95
CA GLU A 62 22.62 22.58 1.57
C GLU A 62 22.65 22.72 3.09
N LYS A 63 22.08 23.78 3.66
CA LYS A 63 21.95 23.98 5.11
C LYS A 63 20.49 24.25 5.41
N GLY A 64 19.74 23.19 5.63
CA GLY A 64 18.30 23.28 5.79
C GLY A 64 17.83 23.01 7.21
N VAL A 65 16.58 23.42 7.41
CA VAL A 65 15.77 23.11 8.58
C VAL A 65 14.46 22.48 8.11
N ILE A 66 14.01 21.43 8.80
CA ILE A 66 12.68 20.82 8.62
C ILE A 66 11.98 20.91 9.96
N VAL A 67 10.80 21.54 9.99
CA VAL A 67 9.91 21.58 11.15
C VAL A 67 8.80 20.57 10.96
N ILE A 68 8.63 19.69 11.95
CA ILE A 68 7.61 18.65 11.99
C ILE A 68 6.67 18.99 13.14
N ARG A 69 5.37 19.05 12.87
CA ARG A 69 4.31 19.26 13.86
C ARG A 69 3.13 18.34 13.55
N ASP A 70 2.58 17.69 14.57
CA ASP A 70 1.42 16.80 14.43
C ASP A 70 1.56 15.76 13.31
N GLY A 71 2.74 15.17 13.17
CA GLY A 71 3.03 14.18 12.14
C GLY A 71 3.22 14.72 10.72
N LEU A 72 3.12 16.04 10.52
CA LEU A 72 3.25 16.68 9.22
C LEU A 72 4.51 17.55 9.14
N ILE A 73 5.00 17.77 7.92
CA ILE A 73 6.02 18.77 7.64
C ILE A 73 5.33 20.15 7.68
N GLU A 74 5.56 20.93 8.73
CA GLU A 74 5.03 22.29 8.85
C GLU A 74 5.78 23.27 7.94
N ALA A 75 7.11 23.21 7.95
CA ALA A 75 7.96 24.07 7.15
C ALA A 75 9.27 23.37 6.81
N LEU A 76 9.87 23.70 5.68
CA LEU A 76 11.22 23.29 5.32
C LEU A 76 11.87 24.33 4.41
N GLY A 77 13.19 24.44 4.48
CA GLY A 77 13.96 25.37 3.65
C GLY A 77 15.31 25.72 4.24
N PRO A 78 15.99 26.73 3.67
CA PRO A 78 17.24 27.25 4.21
C PRO A 78 17.08 27.73 5.66
N ALA A 79 18.12 27.54 6.49
CA ALA A 79 18.08 27.82 7.93
C ALA A 79 17.79 29.28 8.26
N ASP A 80 18.11 30.21 7.37
CA ASP A 80 17.87 31.65 7.50
C ASP A 80 16.41 32.04 7.20
N LYS A 81 15.65 31.16 6.54
CA LYS A 81 14.25 31.42 6.10
C LYS A 81 13.20 30.68 6.92
N VAL A 82 13.57 29.60 7.61
CA VAL A 82 12.65 28.79 8.39
C VAL A 82 12.73 29.14 9.86
N LYS A 83 11.63 29.66 10.43
CA LYS A 83 11.55 29.95 11.86
C LYS A 83 11.33 28.65 12.64
N VAL A 84 12.22 28.33 13.55
CA VAL A 84 12.06 27.19 14.45
C VAL A 84 11.12 27.57 15.60
N PRO A 85 10.03 26.81 15.85
CA PRO A 85 9.15 27.05 16.98
C PRO A 85 9.87 26.86 18.31
N GLY A 86 9.50 27.64 19.35
CA GLY A 86 10.16 27.57 20.65
C GLY A 86 9.83 26.30 21.45
N ASP A 87 8.75 25.60 21.08
CA ASP A 87 8.30 24.33 21.67
C ASP A 87 8.90 23.10 20.95
N ALA A 88 9.71 23.29 19.89
CA ALA A 88 10.26 22.20 19.13
C ALA A 88 11.45 21.52 19.82
N GLU A 89 11.44 20.19 19.89
CA GLU A 89 12.63 19.39 20.21
C GLU A 89 13.63 19.47 19.06
N ILE A 90 14.84 19.93 19.37
CA ILE A 90 15.89 20.10 18.37
C ILE A 90 16.56 18.76 18.05
N VAL A 91 16.56 18.39 16.79
CA VAL A 91 17.26 17.22 16.26
C VAL A 91 18.42 17.69 15.40
N GLU A 92 19.62 17.70 15.99
CA GLU A 92 20.83 18.04 15.23
C GLU A 92 21.13 16.94 14.19
N ALA A 93 21.40 17.39 12.96
CA ALA A 93 21.61 16.52 11.80
C ALA A 93 22.80 17.01 10.94
N GLU A 94 23.81 17.59 11.60
CA GLU A 94 25.04 18.03 10.94
C GLU A 94 25.75 16.84 10.26
N GLY A 95 26.13 17.01 9.00
CA GLY A 95 26.73 15.93 8.19
C GLY A 95 25.75 14.86 7.70
N LEU A 96 24.47 15.03 7.98
CA LEU A 96 23.41 14.14 7.46
C LEU A 96 22.67 14.78 6.27
N ILE A 97 22.14 13.90 5.43
CA ILE A 97 21.27 14.26 4.32
C ILE A 97 19.86 13.79 4.63
N ALA A 98 18.88 14.68 4.51
CA ALA A 98 17.47 14.39 4.68
C ALA A 98 16.83 14.02 3.34
N TYR A 99 16.27 12.82 3.27
CA TYR A 99 15.50 12.32 2.14
C TYR A 99 14.04 12.07 2.55
N PRO A 100 13.06 12.11 1.61
CA PRO A 100 11.76 11.54 1.88
C PRO A 100 11.90 10.04 2.11
N GLY A 101 11.05 9.49 2.98
CA GLY A 101 11.01 8.06 3.20
C GLY A 101 10.74 7.29 1.92
N LEU A 102 11.47 6.20 1.71
CA LEU A 102 11.30 5.32 0.57
C LEU A 102 9.96 4.56 0.67
N ILE A 103 9.32 4.32 -0.47
CA ILE A 103 8.04 3.63 -0.60
C ILE A 103 8.25 2.33 -1.37
N SER A 104 7.94 1.20 -0.76
CA SER A 104 7.84 -0.08 -1.47
C SER A 104 6.40 -0.30 -1.94
N ALA A 105 6.15 -0.07 -3.23
CA ALA A 105 4.81 -0.14 -3.82
C ALA A 105 4.31 -1.58 -4.06
N LEU A 106 5.05 -2.59 -3.66
CA LEU A 106 4.64 -3.99 -3.61
C LEU A 106 5.57 -4.77 -2.67
N SER A 107 4.98 -5.43 -1.68
CA SER A 107 5.67 -6.28 -0.71
C SER A 107 4.71 -7.34 -0.19
N ASN A 108 5.22 -8.42 0.37
CA ASN A 108 4.47 -9.37 1.19
C ASN A 108 4.89 -9.31 2.67
N LEU A 109 5.31 -8.15 3.11
CA LEU A 109 5.75 -7.90 4.48
C LEU A 109 4.67 -8.32 5.49
N PHE A 110 5.09 -8.92 6.62
CA PHE A 110 4.20 -9.36 7.70
C PHE A 110 3.25 -10.52 7.36
N ILE A 111 3.25 -11.03 6.11
CA ILE A 111 2.51 -12.24 5.77
C ILE A 111 3.37 -13.46 6.15
N GLU A 112 2.84 -14.32 7.00
CA GLU A 112 3.51 -15.59 7.30
C GLU A 112 3.45 -16.50 6.07
N GLN A 113 4.61 -16.76 5.48
CA GLN A 113 4.69 -17.78 4.44
C GLN A 113 4.65 -19.17 5.12
N PRO A 114 3.81 -20.09 4.62
CA PRO A 114 3.90 -21.47 5.07
C PRO A 114 5.32 -21.96 4.86
N ALA A 115 5.87 -22.66 5.86
CA ALA A 115 7.18 -23.27 5.74
C ALA A 115 7.23 -24.11 4.44
N PRO A 116 8.33 -24.03 3.67
CA PRO A 116 8.45 -24.86 2.48
C PRO A 116 8.23 -26.30 2.88
N ALA A 117 7.31 -27.00 2.20
CA ALA A 117 7.07 -28.41 2.45
C ALA A 117 8.43 -29.10 2.40
N ARG A 118 8.81 -29.78 3.49
CA ARG A 118 10.08 -30.51 3.56
C ARG A 118 10.08 -31.52 2.41
N THR A 119 10.82 -31.20 1.34
CA THR A 119 11.13 -32.12 0.26
C THR A 119 12.13 -33.12 0.82
N GLY A 120 11.64 -34.19 1.47
CA GLY A 120 12.50 -35.20 2.09
C GLY A 120 11.77 -36.35 2.75
N ALA A 121 10.44 -36.38 2.74
CA ALA A 121 9.73 -37.62 3.03
C ALA A 121 9.75 -38.48 1.77
N PRO A 122 10.20 -39.77 1.85
CA PRO A 122 10.04 -40.68 0.72
C PRO A 122 8.55 -40.74 0.35
N ALA A 123 8.29 -40.65 -0.94
CA ALA A 123 6.92 -40.81 -1.47
C ALA A 123 6.40 -42.15 -0.96
N ALA A 124 5.51 -42.14 0.02
CA ALA A 124 4.68 -43.28 0.35
C ALA A 124 3.93 -43.66 -0.93
N GLU A 125 4.04 -44.95 -1.27
CA GLU A 125 3.40 -45.52 -2.44
C GLU A 125 1.97 -45.11 -2.51
N THR A 126 1.54 -44.76 -3.71
CA THR A 126 0.27 -44.21 -4.10
C THR A 126 -0.87 -45.13 -3.69
N GLU A 127 -1.41 -44.96 -2.51
CA GLU A 127 -2.78 -45.43 -2.26
C GLU A 127 -3.72 -44.53 -3.04
N ILE A 128 -4.51 -45.14 -3.89
CA ILE A 128 -5.62 -44.48 -4.59
C ILE A 128 -6.52 -43.85 -3.51
N PRO A 129 -6.73 -42.52 -3.51
CA PRO A 129 -7.55 -41.89 -2.50
C PRO A 129 -8.95 -42.52 -2.58
N SER A 130 -9.36 -43.21 -1.52
CA SER A 130 -10.74 -43.68 -1.39
C SER A 130 -11.66 -42.44 -1.43
N LEU A 131 -12.75 -42.54 -2.16
CA LEU A 131 -13.81 -41.52 -2.30
C LEU A 131 -14.53 -41.14 -0.98
N ALA A 132 -14.08 -41.68 0.14
CA ALA A 132 -14.59 -41.34 1.48
C ALA A 132 -13.69 -40.27 2.10
N GLY A 133 -13.90 -39.00 1.69
CA GLY A 133 -13.08 -37.86 2.01
C GLY A 133 -13.05 -37.48 3.49
N GLN A 134 -11.90 -37.12 3.94
CA GLN A 134 -11.78 -36.05 4.92
C GLN A 134 -11.88 -34.74 4.15
N ALA A 135 -13.04 -34.10 4.27
CA ALA A 135 -13.23 -32.76 3.75
C ALA A 135 -12.23 -31.86 4.48
N ALA A 136 -11.34 -31.21 3.74
CA ALA A 136 -10.52 -30.11 4.26
C ALA A 136 -11.40 -29.11 5.02
N PRO A 137 -10.92 -28.45 6.07
CA PRO A 137 -11.67 -27.42 6.75
C PRO A 137 -12.28 -26.46 5.74
N ALA A 138 -13.49 -25.98 6.00
CA ALA A 138 -14.25 -25.17 5.03
C ALA A 138 -13.48 -23.90 4.58
N GLU A 139 -12.56 -23.43 5.40
CA GLU A 139 -11.68 -22.27 5.13
C GLU A 139 -10.65 -22.54 4.03
N ASP A 140 -10.20 -23.79 3.84
CA ASP A 140 -9.23 -24.15 2.81
C ASP A 140 -9.85 -24.55 1.46
N ARG A 141 -11.19 -24.64 1.38
CA ARG A 141 -11.89 -25.13 0.18
C ARG A 141 -11.99 -24.14 -0.95
N TYR A 142 -11.80 -22.85 -0.68
CA TYR A 142 -11.88 -21.80 -1.69
C TYR A 142 -10.54 -21.03 -1.72
N PRO A 143 -9.93 -20.88 -2.92
CA PRO A 143 -8.78 -19.99 -3.04
C PRO A 143 -9.16 -18.58 -2.58
N PRO A 144 -8.16 -17.77 -2.12
CA PRO A 144 -8.39 -16.37 -1.83
C PRO A 144 -9.17 -15.72 -2.97
N GLY A 145 -10.11 -14.87 -2.62
CA GLY A 145 -11.01 -14.23 -3.59
C GLY A 145 -10.89 -12.71 -3.56
N PRO A 146 -11.56 -12.02 -4.47
CA PRO A 146 -11.45 -10.55 -4.62
C PRO A 146 -11.85 -9.77 -3.36
N GLY A 147 -12.65 -10.37 -2.47
CA GLY A 147 -13.07 -9.76 -1.21
C GLY A 147 -12.09 -9.92 -0.05
N GLN A 148 -11.05 -10.74 -0.20
CA GLN A 148 -10.11 -10.98 0.88
C GLN A 148 -9.22 -9.75 1.11
N LEU A 149 -9.18 -9.25 2.34
CA LEU A 149 -8.30 -8.17 2.74
C LEU A 149 -7.01 -8.74 3.33
N VAL A 150 -5.85 -8.32 2.82
CA VAL A 150 -4.57 -8.80 3.33
C VAL A 150 -4.32 -8.35 4.77
N LEU A 151 -4.93 -7.25 5.20
CA LEU A 151 -4.81 -6.72 6.56
C LEU A 151 -5.13 -7.76 7.63
N ASP A 152 -6.12 -8.63 7.38
CA ASP A 152 -6.58 -9.64 8.33
C ASP A 152 -5.55 -10.77 8.57
N GLN A 153 -4.52 -10.86 7.72
CA GLN A 153 -3.45 -11.86 7.77
C GLN A 153 -2.13 -11.32 8.32
N LEU A 154 -2.04 -10.01 8.56
CA LEU A 154 -0.77 -9.39 8.90
C LEU A 154 -0.39 -9.61 10.37
N LYS A 155 0.88 -9.98 10.56
CA LYS A 155 1.51 -10.09 11.87
C LYS A 155 2.78 -9.22 11.90
N PRO A 156 2.66 -7.94 12.30
CA PRO A 156 3.81 -7.05 12.35
C PRO A 156 4.86 -7.59 13.31
N LYS A 157 6.13 -7.40 12.91
CA LYS A 157 7.29 -7.77 13.73
C LYS A 157 8.22 -6.56 13.79
N LYS A 158 8.54 -6.10 15.00
CA LYS A 158 9.41 -4.95 15.25
C LYS A 158 10.74 -5.06 14.48
N ALA A 159 11.41 -6.22 14.53
CA ALA A 159 12.67 -6.44 13.82
C ALA A 159 12.55 -6.23 12.30
N THR A 160 11.39 -6.56 11.72
CA THR A 160 11.12 -6.35 10.29
C THR A 160 10.95 -4.86 9.98
N VAL A 161 10.21 -4.13 10.81
CA VAL A 161 10.07 -2.66 10.71
C VAL A 161 11.44 -2.00 10.79
N GLU A 162 12.26 -2.36 11.78
CA GLU A 162 13.61 -1.82 11.95
C GLU A 162 14.52 -2.10 10.74
N SER A 163 14.43 -3.29 10.13
CA SER A 163 15.16 -3.62 8.92
C SER A 163 14.81 -2.71 7.75
N PHE A 164 13.52 -2.41 7.57
CA PHE A 164 13.05 -1.50 6.54
C PHE A 164 13.47 -0.05 6.82
N HIS A 165 13.37 0.42 8.07
CA HIS A 165 13.85 1.75 8.47
C HIS A 165 15.35 1.92 8.21
N LYS A 166 16.19 0.94 8.57
CA LYS A 166 17.65 0.96 8.32
C LYS A 166 17.99 1.00 6.83
N ALA A 167 17.04 0.61 5.97
CA ALA A 167 17.13 0.73 4.53
C ALA A 167 16.44 2.01 3.97
N GLY A 168 15.88 2.85 4.84
CA GLY A 168 15.22 4.09 4.46
C GLY A 168 13.75 3.96 4.04
N PHE A 169 13.15 2.76 4.13
CA PHE A 169 11.73 2.57 3.80
C PHE A 169 10.86 2.96 4.99
N THR A 170 9.85 3.79 4.72
CA THR A 170 8.86 4.24 5.70
C THR A 170 7.45 3.79 5.37
N THR A 171 7.18 3.48 4.10
CA THR A 171 5.85 3.15 3.60
C THR A 171 5.90 1.90 2.73
N VAL A 172 4.94 0.99 2.89
CA VAL A 172 4.86 -0.24 2.12
C VAL A 172 3.42 -0.54 1.69
N LEU A 173 3.23 -1.00 0.45
CA LEU A 173 2.01 -1.65 0.00
C LEU A 173 2.18 -3.15 0.21
N VAL A 174 1.43 -3.72 1.15
CA VAL A 174 1.44 -5.16 1.39
C VAL A 174 0.34 -5.81 0.57
N ALA A 175 0.74 -6.74 -0.28
CA ALA A 175 -0.15 -7.44 -1.20
C ALA A 175 -0.25 -8.93 -0.86
N PRO A 176 -1.42 -9.53 -1.04
CA PRO A 176 -1.56 -10.98 -0.99
C PRO A 176 -0.79 -11.64 -2.14
N ALA A 177 -0.56 -12.94 -2.08
CA ALA A 177 0.34 -13.62 -3.02
C ALA A 177 -0.16 -15.01 -3.45
N ARG A 178 -1.48 -15.25 -3.46
CA ARG A 178 -2.04 -16.57 -3.80
C ARG A 178 -3.32 -16.47 -4.60
N GLY A 179 -3.48 -17.40 -5.55
CA GLY A 179 -4.68 -17.54 -6.38
C GLY A 179 -4.66 -16.64 -7.62
N ILE A 180 -5.75 -16.64 -8.37
CA ILE A 180 -5.95 -15.81 -9.56
C ILE A 180 -6.38 -14.41 -9.13
N PHE A 181 -7.43 -14.31 -8.33
CA PHE A 181 -7.79 -13.11 -7.58
C PHE A 181 -7.17 -13.24 -6.19
N GLU A 182 -5.99 -12.67 -6.02
CA GLU A 182 -5.19 -12.84 -4.79
C GLU A 182 -5.82 -12.12 -3.58
N GLY A 183 -6.69 -11.13 -3.82
CA GLY A 183 -7.32 -10.28 -2.81
C GLY A 183 -6.89 -8.82 -2.91
N GLN A 184 -7.14 -8.06 -1.84
CA GLN A 184 -6.89 -6.62 -1.80
C GLN A 184 -5.74 -6.30 -0.87
N SER A 185 -4.84 -5.43 -1.34
CA SER A 185 -3.67 -4.95 -0.60
C SER A 185 -4.02 -3.90 0.45
N VAL A 186 -3.10 -3.71 1.40
CA VAL A 186 -3.12 -2.63 2.39
C VAL A 186 -1.87 -1.78 2.28
N LEU A 187 -2.04 -0.48 2.44
CA LEU A 187 -0.95 0.48 2.49
C LEU A 187 -0.66 0.84 3.94
N LEU A 188 0.59 0.72 4.33
CA LEU A 188 1.05 0.93 5.69
C LEU A 188 2.17 1.97 5.76
N ASN A 189 2.11 2.87 6.76
CA ASN A 189 3.29 3.54 7.27
C ASN A 189 3.91 2.69 8.37
N LEU A 190 5.23 2.52 8.34
CA LEU A 190 5.96 1.66 9.27
C LEU A 190 6.26 2.41 10.59
N ASN A 191 5.24 2.95 11.26
CA ASN A 191 5.42 3.77 12.47
C ASN A 191 5.47 2.96 13.77
N GLY A 192 5.62 1.64 13.71
CA GLY A 192 5.77 0.76 14.87
C GLY A 192 4.60 -0.20 15.08
N GLU A 193 4.37 -0.59 16.32
CA GLU A 193 3.26 -1.44 16.75
C GLU A 193 2.30 -0.64 17.62
N PRO A 194 0.98 -0.91 17.60
CA PRO A 194 0.26 -1.95 16.87
C PRO A 194 -0.04 -1.58 15.40
N ILE A 195 -0.57 -2.55 14.62
CA ILE A 195 -0.81 -2.37 13.18
C ILE A 195 -1.86 -1.30 12.84
N GLY A 196 -2.83 -1.07 13.71
CA GLY A 196 -3.93 -0.12 13.45
C GLY A 196 -3.45 1.27 13.03
N PRO A 197 -2.58 1.94 13.82
CA PRO A 197 -2.02 3.24 13.46
C PRO A 197 -1.14 3.22 12.21
N MET A 198 -0.63 2.05 11.80
CA MET A 198 0.17 1.93 10.57
C MET A 198 -0.67 2.02 9.30
N VAL A 199 -1.99 1.75 9.36
CA VAL A 199 -2.86 1.63 8.18
C VAL A 199 -3.17 3.00 7.59
N LEU A 200 -2.60 3.28 6.43
CA LEU A 200 -2.96 4.46 5.61
C LEU A 200 -4.20 4.21 4.76
N ARG A 201 -4.30 3.03 4.15
CA ARG A 201 -5.44 2.66 3.30
C ARG A 201 -5.62 1.14 3.26
N ASN A 202 -6.77 0.65 3.69
CA ASN A 202 -7.17 -0.75 3.51
C ASN A 202 -7.92 -0.92 2.18
N GLY A 203 -7.78 -2.08 1.53
CA GLY A 203 -8.38 -2.31 0.22
C GLY A 203 -7.81 -1.35 -0.85
N ALA A 204 -6.47 -1.15 -0.85
CA ALA A 204 -5.80 -0.16 -1.69
C ALA A 204 -5.83 -0.53 -3.18
N ALA A 205 -5.67 -1.81 -3.51
CA ALA A 205 -5.74 -2.34 -4.88
C ALA A 205 -6.16 -3.81 -4.87
N LEU A 206 -6.82 -4.26 -5.94
CA LEU A 206 -7.07 -5.68 -6.21
C LEU A 206 -5.85 -6.27 -6.91
N HIS A 207 -5.43 -7.45 -6.49
CA HIS A 207 -4.30 -8.16 -7.11
C HIS A 207 -4.79 -9.35 -7.93
N ILE A 208 -4.29 -9.48 -9.15
CA ILE A 208 -4.64 -10.53 -10.13
C ILE A 208 -3.36 -11.16 -10.68
N ASN A 209 -3.36 -12.48 -10.74
CA ASN A 209 -2.24 -13.27 -11.27
C ASN A 209 -2.72 -14.19 -12.40
N PHE A 210 -1.88 -14.38 -13.41
CA PHE A 210 -2.13 -15.32 -14.51
C PHE A 210 -1.70 -16.76 -14.19
N THR A 211 -1.79 -17.12 -12.91
CA THR A 211 -1.52 -18.48 -12.45
C THR A 211 -2.67 -19.44 -12.76
N THR A 212 -2.43 -20.72 -12.67
CA THR A 212 -3.45 -21.77 -12.79
C THR A 212 -3.67 -22.45 -11.43
N GLU A 213 -4.89 -22.92 -11.18
CA GLU A 213 -5.20 -23.64 -9.96
C GLU A 213 -4.78 -25.10 -10.08
N ARG A 214 -3.93 -25.56 -9.16
CA ARG A 214 -3.51 -26.97 -9.11
C ARG A 214 -4.64 -27.83 -8.56
N GLY A 215 -5.13 -28.79 -9.37
CA GLY A 215 -6.20 -29.70 -8.97
C GLY A 215 -7.60 -29.08 -8.95
N GLY A 216 -7.75 -27.85 -9.48
CA GLY A 216 -9.01 -27.11 -9.55
C GLY A 216 -9.27 -26.47 -10.91
N TYR A 217 -10.25 -25.60 -10.99
CA TYR A 217 -10.56 -24.78 -12.15
C TYR A 217 -10.22 -23.30 -11.85
N PRO A 218 -9.59 -22.62 -12.81
CA PRO A 218 -9.07 -23.07 -14.12
C PRO A 218 -7.68 -23.72 -14.02
N SER A 219 -7.49 -24.83 -14.73
CA SER A 219 -6.23 -25.58 -14.78
C SER A 219 -5.33 -25.21 -15.96
N SER A 220 -5.73 -24.26 -16.81
CA SER A 220 -4.97 -23.78 -17.95
C SER A 220 -4.97 -22.26 -18.01
N LEU A 221 -3.92 -21.68 -18.62
CA LEU A 221 -3.81 -20.23 -18.80
C LEU A 221 -4.98 -19.64 -19.58
N MET A 222 -5.47 -20.34 -20.60
CA MET A 222 -6.65 -19.92 -21.36
C MET A 222 -7.89 -19.87 -20.46
N GLY A 223 -8.08 -20.89 -19.62
CA GLY A 223 -9.13 -20.92 -18.62
C GLY A 223 -9.00 -19.80 -17.60
N THR A 224 -7.77 -19.50 -17.14
CA THR A 224 -7.49 -18.36 -16.24
C THR A 224 -7.94 -17.03 -16.85
N ILE A 225 -7.56 -16.78 -18.11
CA ILE A 225 -7.97 -15.56 -18.83
C ILE A 225 -9.48 -15.47 -18.99
N ALA A 226 -10.14 -16.59 -19.34
CA ALA A 226 -11.58 -16.65 -19.46
C ALA A 226 -12.25 -16.39 -18.10
N HIS A 227 -11.74 -16.98 -17.02
CA HIS A 227 -12.25 -16.78 -15.65
C HIS A 227 -12.15 -15.32 -15.21
N ILE A 228 -10.99 -14.65 -15.43
CA ILE A 228 -10.82 -13.24 -15.11
C ILE A 228 -11.84 -12.38 -15.86
N ARG A 229 -12.02 -12.60 -17.16
CA ARG A 229 -12.98 -11.85 -17.99
C ARG A 229 -14.43 -12.08 -17.54
N GLN A 230 -14.81 -13.35 -17.33
CA GLN A 230 -16.15 -13.69 -16.87
C GLN A 230 -16.45 -13.02 -15.53
N SER A 231 -15.51 -13.05 -14.59
CA SER A 231 -15.67 -12.41 -13.28
C SER A 231 -15.93 -10.89 -13.38
N PHE A 232 -15.26 -10.18 -14.29
CA PHE A 232 -15.51 -8.75 -14.51
C PHE A 232 -16.86 -8.50 -15.22
N ILE A 233 -17.24 -9.34 -16.18
CA ILE A 233 -18.56 -9.26 -16.83
C ILE A 233 -19.68 -9.48 -15.81
N ASP A 234 -19.54 -10.52 -14.98
CA ASP A 234 -20.53 -10.86 -13.96
C ASP A 234 -20.64 -9.77 -12.89
N ALA A 235 -19.52 -9.17 -12.46
CA ALA A 235 -19.51 -8.05 -11.52
C ALA A 235 -20.20 -6.80 -12.09
N ASP A 236 -19.97 -6.49 -13.36
CA ASP A 236 -20.64 -5.36 -14.03
C ASP A 236 -22.14 -5.57 -14.15
N TYR A 237 -22.54 -6.78 -14.55
CA TYR A 237 -23.96 -7.18 -14.61
C TYR A 237 -24.59 -7.16 -13.22
N TYR A 238 -23.93 -7.71 -12.20
CA TYR A 238 -24.38 -7.71 -10.81
C TYR A 238 -24.64 -6.28 -10.32
N ALA A 239 -23.67 -5.38 -10.50
CA ALA A 239 -23.82 -3.97 -10.13
C ALA A 239 -25.00 -3.29 -10.82
N ALA A 240 -25.19 -3.56 -12.13
CA ALA A 240 -26.32 -3.03 -12.88
C ALA A 240 -27.66 -3.52 -12.34
N ARG A 241 -27.77 -4.81 -12.00
CA ARG A 241 -28.98 -5.42 -11.41
C ARG A 241 -29.29 -4.85 -10.03
N GLN A 242 -28.30 -4.69 -9.16
CA GLN A 242 -28.45 -4.07 -7.84
C GLN A 242 -28.94 -2.62 -7.96
N ALA A 243 -28.33 -1.83 -8.84
CA ALA A 243 -28.71 -0.45 -9.09
C ALA A 243 -30.15 -0.33 -9.65
N GLN A 244 -30.54 -1.21 -10.57
CA GLN A 244 -31.91 -1.26 -11.11
C GLN A 244 -32.94 -1.55 -10.01
N TYR A 245 -32.66 -2.56 -9.17
CA TYR A 245 -33.54 -2.92 -8.06
C TYR A 245 -33.64 -1.79 -7.02
N ALA A 246 -32.51 -1.16 -6.66
CA ALA A 246 -32.49 -0.03 -5.73
C ALA A 246 -33.30 1.16 -6.25
N LYS A 247 -33.29 1.42 -7.57
CA LYS A 247 -34.05 2.50 -8.20
C LYS A 247 -35.55 2.24 -8.26
N SER A 248 -35.96 1.01 -8.58
CA SER A 248 -37.38 0.64 -8.75
C SER A 248 -37.57 -0.86 -8.47
N PRO A 249 -37.88 -1.27 -7.22
CA PRO A 249 -38.01 -2.66 -6.84
C PRO A 249 -39.34 -3.28 -7.30
N ALA A 250 -40.35 -2.46 -7.68
CA ALA A 250 -41.68 -2.94 -8.05
C ALA A 250 -41.61 -3.85 -9.27
N GLY A 251 -42.14 -5.07 -9.14
CA GLY A 251 -42.17 -6.07 -10.21
C GLY A 251 -40.83 -6.78 -10.48
N LEU A 252 -39.78 -6.47 -9.71
CA LEU A 252 -38.49 -7.13 -9.84
C LEU A 252 -38.23 -8.10 -8.70
N LYS A 253 -37.68 -9.29 -9.02
CA LYS A 253 -37.13 -10.17 -8.00
C LYS A 253 -35.89 -9.53 -7.42
N ARG A 254 -35.79 -9.52 -6.06
CA ARG A 254 -34.58 -9.04 -5.37
C ARG A 254 -33.36 -9.82 -5.89
N PRO A 255 -32.28 -9.11 -6.35
CA PRO A 255 -31.06 -9.78 -6.74
C PRO A 255 -30.45 -10.54 -5.56
N GLU A 256 -29.93 -11.72 -5.82
CA GLU A 256 -29.20 -12.50 -4.84
C GLU A 256 -27.88 -11.79 -4.46
N TYR A 257 -27.51 -11.83 -3.18
CA TYR A 257 -26.25 -11.28 -2.71
C TYR A 257 -25.11 -12.24 -2.98
N ASP A 258 -24.12 -11.77 -3.75
CA ASP A 258 -22.87 -12.48 -4.01
C ASP A 258 -21.70 -11.65 -3.51
N PRO A 259 -21.04 -12.07 -2.39
CA PRO A 259 -19.94 -11.31 -1.79
C PRO A 259 -18.69 -11.22 -2.68
N ARG A 260 -18.50 -12.17 -3.61
CA ARG A 260 -17.37 -12.15 -4.55
C ARG A 260 -17.59 -11.10 -5.63
N LEU A 261 -18.79 -11.07 -6.21
CA LEU A 261 -19.14 -10.07 -7.22
C LEU A 261 -19.22 -8.68 -6.60
N GLU A 262 -19.81 -8.55 -5.41
CA GLU A 262 -19.84 -7.28 -4.67
C GLU A 262 -18.44 -6.70 -4.45
N ALA A 263 -17.46 -7.53 -4.09
CA ALA A 263 -16.08 -7.13 -3.88
C ALA A 263 -15.37 -6.64 -5.17
N LEU A 264 -15.82 -7.08 -6.35
CA LEU A 264 -15.28 -6.66 -7.65
C LEU A 264 -15.90 -5.34 -8.15
N VAL A 265 -17.11 -4.98 -7.71
CA VAL A 265 -17.85 -3.80 -8.18
C VAL A 265 -17.01 -2.52 -8.13
N PRO A 266 -16.28 -2.19 -7.03
CA PRO A 266 -15.49 -0.97 -6.96
C PRO A 266 -14.38 -0.87 -8.01
N PHE A 267 -13.86 -1.98 -8.51
CA PHE A 267 -12.80 -2.02 -9.51
C PHE A 267 -13.34 -1.83 -10.93
N VAL A 268 -14.55 -2.32 -11.19
CA VAL A 268 -15.21 -2.17 -12.49
C VAL A 268 -15.92 -0.81 -12.62
N ARG A 269 -16.60 -0.35 -11.57
CA ARG A 269 -17.43 0.86 -11.61
C ARG A 269 -16.70 2.12 -11.14
N ASP A 270 -16.01 2.04 -10.00
CA ASP A 270 -15.35 3.19 -9.39
C ASP A 270 -13.89 3.30 -9.80
N ARG A 271 -13.41 2.40 -10.65
CA ARG A 271 -12.04 2.36 -11.17
C ARG A 271 -10.97 2.36 -10.07
N LYS A 272 -11.23 1.64 -8.96
CA LYS A 272 -10.17 1.40 -8.00
C LYS A 272 -8.99 0.66 -8.65
N PRO A 273 -7.76 0.84 -8.15
CA PRO A 273 -6.57 0.25 -8.74
C PRO A 273 -6.62 -1.27 -8.81
N VAL A 274 -6.21 -1.84 -9.96
CA VAL A 274 -6.06 -3.28 -10.19
C VAL A 274 -4.62 -3.56 -10.58
N VAL A 275 -3.91 -4.37 -9.80
CA VAL A 275 -2.52 -4.76 -10.03
C VAL A 275 -2.50 -6.14 -10.69
N PHE A 276 -1.93 -6.22 -11.89
CA PHE A 276 -1.67 -7.48 -12.59
C PHE A 276 -0.24 -7.92 -12.38
N GLN A 277 -0.03 -9.15 -11.90
CA GLN A 277 1.30 -9.77 -11.83
C GLN A 277 1.74 -10.21 -13.23
N CYS A 278 2.77 -9.58 -13.77
CA CYS A 278 3.22 -9.72 -15.15
C CYS A 278 4.75 -9.83 -15.21
N ASN A 279 5.29 -11.03 -15.11
CA ASN A 279 6.74 -11.23 -15.08
C ASN A 279 7.39 -11.26 -16.47
N ASN A 280 6.64 -11.61 -17.50
CA ASN A 280 7.13 -11.74 -18.87
C ASN A 280 6.37 -10.83 -19.85
N GLN A 281 6.90 -10.67 -21.06
CA GLN A 281 6.34 -9.82 -22.11
C GLN A 281 4.89 -10.20 -22.47
N GLU A 282 4.58 -11.49 -22.51
CA GLU A 282 3.25 -11.95 -22.92
C GLU A 282 2.19 -11.67 -21.86
N ASP A 283 2.54 -11.78 -20.56
CA ASP A 283 1.63 -11.40 -19.47
C ASP A 283 1.35 -9.90 -19.47
N ILE A 284 2.36 -9.07 -19.78
CA ILE A 284 2.20 -7.62 -19.97
C ILE A 284 1.16 -7.34 -21.06
N LYS A 285 1.29 -7.97 -22.24
CA LYS A 285 0.34 -7.80 -23.35
C LYS A 285 -1.08 -8.27 -22.98
N ARG A 286 -1.20 -9.38 -22.25
CA ARG A 286 -2.49 -9.91 -21.76
C ARG A 286 -3.16 -8.93 -20.79
N ALA A 287 -2.41 -8.44 -19.82
CA ALA A 287 -2.91 -7.47 -18.85
C ALA A 287 -3.36 -6.17 -19.53
N LEU A 288 -2.57 -5.62 -20.45
CA LEU A 288 -2.95 -4.44 -21.22
C LEU A 288 -4.26 -4.65 -22.00
N LYS A 289 -4.45 -5.83 -22.62
CA LYS A 289 -5.67 -6.16 -23.35
C LYS A 289 -6.88 -6.23 -22.43
N ILE A 290 -6.77 -6.90 -21.28
CA ILE A 290 -7.86 -6.99 -20.30
C ILE A 290 -8.16 -5.62 -19.69
N ALA A 291 -7.13 -4.85 -19.33
CA ALA A 291 -7.28 -3.51 -18.79
C ALA A 291 -8.03 -2.59 -19.77
N ALA A 292 -7.71 -2.65 -21.05
CA ALA A 292 -8.39 -1.86 -22.08
C ALA A 292 -9.85 -2.33 -22.29
N GLU A 293 -10.11 -3.64 -22.32
CA GLU A 293 -11.43 -4.24 -22.52
C GLU A 293 -12.43 -3.80 -21.42
N PHE A 294 -12.00 -3.80 -20.16
CA PHE A 294 -12.84 -3.45 -19.01
C PHE A 294 -12.59 -2.02 -18.50
N LYS A 295 -11.77 -1.23 -19.16
CA LYS A 295 -11.39 0.15 -18.78
C LYS A 295 -10.89 0.24 -17.34
N LEU A 296 -10.09 -0.74 -16.89
CA LEU A 296 -9.57 -0.83 -15.54
C LEU A 296 -8.49 0.23 -15.29
N ASN A 297 -8.40 0.69 -14.05
CA ASN A 297 -7.25 1.46 -13.58
C ASN A 297 -6.12 0.47 -13.23
N ALA A 298 -5.40 0.01 -14.25
CA ALA A 298 -4.45 -1.06 -14.14
C ALA A 298 -3.04 -0.57 -13.78
N LEU A 299 -2.35 -1.36 -12.95
CA LEU A 299 -0.91 -1.29 -12.70
C LEU A 299 -0.31 -2.66 -13.04
N LEU A 300 0.91 -2.70 -13.57
CA LEU A 300 1.61 -3.94 -13.89
C LEU A 300 2.74 -4.17 -12.90
N ALA A 301 2.72 -5.29 -12.19
CA ALA A 301 3.71 -5.63 -11.18
C ALA A 301 4.62 -6.79 -11.63
N GLY A 302 5.85 -6.83 -11.11
CA GLY A 302 6.91 -7.71 -11.59
C GLY A 302 7.62 -7.10 -12.77
N ALA A 303 6.97 -7.08 -13.93
CA ALA A 303 7.41 -6.39 -15.16
C ALA A 303 8.91 -6.60 -15.50
N ASN A 304 9.45 -7.82 -15.22
CA ASN A 304 10.88 -8.12 -15.39
C ASN A 304 11.34 -8.08 -16.85
N GLU A 305 10.43 -8.26 -17.80
CA GLU A 305 10.68 -8.14 -19.23
C GLU A 305 9.99 -6.93 -19.88
N ALA A 306 9.70 -5.87 -19.08
CA ALA A 306 8.99 -4.70 -19.59
C ALA A 306 9.75 -3.98 -20.71
N TRP A 307 11.08 -4.02 -20.71
CA TRP A 307 11.93 -3.50 -21.79
C TRP A 307 11.60 -4.13 -23.17
N ARG A 308 11.18 -5.40 -23.21
CA ARG A 308 10.74 -6.08 -24.45
C ARG A 308 9.34 -5.62 -24.89
N ALA A 309 8.53 -5.11 -23.97
CA ALA A 309 7.18 -4.63 -24.23
C ALA A 309 7.11 -3.10 -24.36
N ALA A 310 8.24 -2.40 -24.41
CA ALA A 310 8.31 -0.93 -24.36
C ALA A 310 7.41 -0.25 -25.41
N ASP A 311 7.35 -0.76 -26.64
CA ASP A 311 6.49 -0.21 -27.69
C ASP A 311 5.00 -0.37 -27.39
N ALA A 312 4.59 -1.48 -26.77
CA ALA A 312 3.21 -1.69 -26.35
C ALA A 312 2.86 -0.77 -25.17
N LEU A 313 3.78 -0.61 -24.23
CA LEU A 313 3.64 0.26 -23.07
C LEU A 313 3.58 1.75 -23.44
N LYS A 314 4.34 2.18 -24.47
CA LYS A 314 4.23 3.55 -25.03
C LYS A 314 2.87 3.81 -25.67
N LYS A 315 2.28 2.81 -26.32
CA LYS A 315 0.94 2.92 -26.95
C LYS A 315 -0.20 2.90 -25.94
N SER A 316 -0.02 2.21 -24.83
CA SER A 316 -1.00 2.07 -23.75
C SER A 316 -0.30 2.28 -22.40
N PRO A 317 -0.01 3.55 -22.03
CA PRO A 317 0.72 3.86 -20.81
C PRO A 317 -0.05 3.39 -19.58
N VAL A 318 0.62 2.58 -18.75
CA VAL A 318 0.14 2.13 -17.44
C VAL A 318 1.28 2.18 -16.43
N PRO A 319 1.01 2.44 -15.15
CA PRO A 319 2.02 2.40 -14.11
C PRO A 319 2.73 1.05 -14.04
N LEU A 320 4.06 1.06 -13.96
CA LEU A 320 4.91 -0.13 -13.87
C LEU A 320 5.51 -0.24 -12.48
N LEU A 321 5.29 -1.37 -11.82
CA LEU A 321 5.93 -1.76 -10.57
C LEU A 321 7.02 -2.78 -10.88
N VAL A 322 8.23 -2.30 -11.16
CA VAL A 322 9.36 -3.11 -11.65
C VAL A 322 10.00 -3.88 -10.51
N GLY A 323 9.96 -5.20 -10.59
CA GLY A 323 10.55 -6.10 -9.60
C GLY A 323 12.07 -6.05 -9.60
N LEU A 324 12.64 -6.06 -8.39
CA LEU A 324 14.08 -6.13 -8.16
C LEU A 324 14.56 -7.56 -7.86
N ASP A 325 13.76 -8.56 -8.23
CA ASP A 325 14.17 -9.97 -8.16
C ASP A 325 14.84 -10.37 -9.48
N PHE A 326 16.16 -10.38 -9.48
CA PHE A 326 16.97 -10.70 -10.64
C PHE A 326 17.30 -12.19 -10.77
N ARG A 327 16.68 -13.05 -9.94
CA ARG A 327 16.87 -14.49 -10.02
C ARG A 327 16.26 -15.03 -11.32
N PRO A 328 16.97 -15.94 -12.03
CA PRO A 328 16.40 -16.58 -13.20
C PRO A 328 15.12 -17.34 -12.81
N PRO A 329 14.09 -17.34 -13.67
CA PRO A 329 12.89 -18.12 -13.41
C PRO A 329 13.23 -19.60 -13.24
N ALA A 330 12.53 -20.26 -12.31
CA ALA A 330 12.74 -21.67 -12.04
C ALA A 330 12.62 -22.50 -13.34
N THR A 331 13.58 -23.34 -13.58
CA THR A 331 13.62 -24.19 -14.77
C THR A 331 12.72 -25.39 -14.58
N SER A 332 11.93 -25.74 -15.56
CA SER A 332 11.18 -27.00 -15.57
C SER A 332 12.15 -28.19 -15.56
N LYS A 333 11.81 -29.25 -14.79
CA LYS A 333 12.58 -30.52 -14.84
C LYS A 333 12.62 -31.17 -16.23
N TYR A 334 11.81 -30.69 -17.14
CA TYR A 334 11.76 -31.14 -18.55
C TYR A 334 12.40 -30.14 -19.51
N ALA A 335 13.00 -29.05 -19.00
CA ALA A 335 13.63 -28.05 -19.84
C ALA A 335 14.89 -28.65 -20.51
N THR A 336 15.12 -28.28 -21.76
CA THR A 336 16.34 -28.61 -22.45
C THR A 336 17.51 -27.76 -21.94
N GLN A 337 18.74 -28.24 -22.11
CA GLN A 337 19.94 -27.47 -21.75
C GLN A 337 19.99 -26.11 -22.45
N GLY A 338 19.49 -26.02 -23.67
CA GLY A 338 19.41 -24.75 -24.43
C GLY A 338 18.42 -23.75 -23.83
N GLU A 339 17.28 -24.23 -23.31
CA GLU A 339 16.31 -23.38 -22.61
C GLU A 339 16.88 -22.86 -21.29
N ASP A 340 17.65 -23.65 -20.56
CA ASP A 340 18.32 -23.24 -19.34
C ASP A 340 19.37 -22.16 -19.58
N LEU A 341 20.20 -22.33 -20.61
CA LEU A 341 21.21 -21.35 -21.00
C LEU A 341 20.57 -20.04 -21.45
N ARG A 342 19.47 -20.10 -22.23
CA ARG A 342 18.73 -18.91 -22.62
C ARG A 342 18.16 -18.17 -21.44
N LYS A 343 17.49 -18.85 -20.50
CA LYS A 343 16.93 -18.22 -19.29
C LYS A 343 17.99 -17.58 -18.41
N LYS A 344 19.17 -18.22 -18.29
CA LYS A 344 20.29 -17.64 -17.55
C LYS A 344 20.80 -16.37 -18.22
N ALA A 345 20.99 -16.38 -19.53
CA ALA A 345 21.42 -15.21 -20.29
C ALA A 345 20.39 -14.08 -20.21
N GLU A 346 19.10 -14.40 -20.25
CA GLU A 346 18.02 -13.43 -20.09
C GLU A 346 18.02 -12.81 -18.68
N ALA A 347 18.28 -13.61 -17.64
CA ALA A 347 18.35 -13.13 -16.26
C ALA A 347 19.52 -12.17 -15.99
N GLU A 348 20.61 -12.27 -16.76
CA GLU A 348 21.73 -11.32 -16.70
C GLU A 348 21.32 -9.90 -17.18
N ILE A 349 20.26 -9.81 -18.00
CA ILE A 349 19.76 -8.54 -18.54
C ILE A 349 18.75 -7.88 -17.56
N TYR A 350 18.11 -8.64 -16.69
CA TYR A 350 17.08 -8.11 -15.79
C TYR A 350 17.50 -6.91 -14.94
N PRO A 351 18.74 -6.81 -14.43
CA PRO A 351 19.18 -5.61 -13.73
C PRO A 351 19.13 -4.34 -14.57
N ALA A 352 19.31 -4.44 -15.90
CA ALA A 352 19.27 -3.30 -16.82
C ALA A 352 17.83 -2.89 -17.23
N ASN A 353 16.80 -3.70 -16.91
CA ASN A 353 15.42 -3.44 -17.31
C ASN A 353 14.96 -2.02 -16.93
N ALA A 354 15.17 -1.60 -15.68
CA ALA A 354 14.78 -0.26 -15.22
C ALA A 354 15.53 0.86 -15.98
N ALA A 355 16.81 0.65 -16.32
CA ALA A 355 17.59 1.60 -17.12
C ALA A 355 17.04 1.73 -18.56
N GLU A 356 16.64 0.63 -19.16
CA GLU A 356 16.03 0.62 -20.51
C GLU A 356 14.65 1.30 -20.50
N LEU A 357 13.85 1.09 -19.45
CA LEU A 357 12.57 1.78 -19.28
C LEU A 357 12.77 3.30 -19.12
N ALA A 358 13.75 3.72 -18.32
CA ALA A 358 14.09 5.13 -18.17
C ALA A 358 14.53 5.76 -19.50
N LYS A 359 15.40 5.09 -20.28
CA LYS A 359 15.79 5.53 -21.62
C LYS A 359 14.61 5.60 -22.59
N ALA A 360 13.63 4.70 -22.42
CA ALA A 360 12.41 4.70 -23.23
C ALA A 360 11.41 5.80 -22.84
N GLY A 361 11.66 6.54 -21.73
CA GLY A 361 10.78 7.58 -21.19
C GLY A 361 9.52 7.01 -20.55
N LEU A 362 9.56 5.78 -20.03
CA LEU A 362 8.46 5.13 -19.33
C LEU A 362 8.58 5.35 -17.83
N ASP A 363 7.46 5.69 -17.20
CA ASP A 363 7.37 5.86 -15.76
C ASP A 363 7.28 4.50 -15.05
N PHE A 364 8.07 4.31 -13.99
CA PHE A 364 8.07 3.09 -13.19
C PHE A 364 8.40 3.37 -11.73
N ALA A 365 7.95 2.48 -10.85
CA ALA A 365 8.40 2.39 -9.47
C ALA A 365 9.20 1.10 -9.28
N LEU A 366 10.22 1.14 -8.43
CA LEU A 366 10.99 -0.05 -8.05
C LEU A 366 10.32 -0.72 -6.84
N VAL A 367 10.13 -2.03 -6.90
CA VAL A 367 9.47 -2.78 -5.83
C VAL A 367 10.32 -3.94 -5.33
N SER A 368 10.14 -4.28 -4.04
CA SER A 368 10.82 -5.42 -3.45
C SER A 368 10.29 -6.73 -4.04
N GLY A 369 11.15 -7.73 -4.14
CA GLY A 369 10.71 -9.10 -4.36
C GLY A 369 10.05 -9.68 -3.10
N ALA A 370 9.33 -10.79 -3.27
CA ALA A 370 8.70 -11.50 -2.16
C ALA A 370 9.75 -11.94 -1.10
N GLY A 371 9.47 -11.67 0.18
CA GLY A 371 10.31 -12.06 1.31
C GLY A 371 11.61 -11.27 1.47
N ALA A 372 11.82 -10.20 0.69
CA ALA A 372 13.02 -9.37 0.81
C ALA A 372 12.98 -8.50 2.06
N ASP A 373 14.07 -8.48 2.82
CA ASP A 373 14.33 -7.47 3.84
C ASP A 373 14.79 -6.15 3.20
N GLY A 374 14.70 -5.04 3.96
CA GLY A 374 15.07 -3.71 3.46
C GLY A 374 16.48 -3.62 2.88
N GLY A 375 17.47 -4.27 3.51
CA GLY A 375 18.86 -4.29 3.04
C GLY A 375 19.01 -5.04 1.71
N THR A 376 18.26 -6.12 1.52
CA THR A 376 18.24 -6.88 0.25
C THR A 376 17.64 -6.02 -0.87
N VAL A 377 16.59 -5.28 -0.58
CA VAL A 377 15.99 -4.35 -1.57
C VAL A 377 17.00 -3.29 -2.00
N LEU A 378 17.69 -2.63 -1.05
CA LEU A 378 18.71 -1.63 -1.39
C LEU A 378 19.85 -2.21 -2.22
N ARG A 379 20.33 -3.42 -1.89
CA ARG A 379 21.37 -4.07 -2.71
C ARG A 379 20.91 -4.30 -4.14
N ALA A 380 19.65 -4.69 -4.34
CA ALA A 380 19.07 -4.88 -5.68
C ALA A 380 18.93 -3.54 -6.43
N VAL A 381 18.53 -2.46 -5.76
CA VAL A 381 18.52 -1.09 -6.34
C VAL A 381 19.92 -0.70 -6.80
N ARG A 382 20.93 -0.90 -5.96
CA ARG A 382 22.34 -0.63 -6.33
C ARG A 382 22.82 -1.47 -7.51
N THR A 383 22.34 -2.71 -7.61
CA THR A 383 22.60 -3.56 -8.78
C THR A 383 22.01 -2.98 -10.04
N ALA A 384 20.77 -2.48 -10.01
CA ALA A 384 20.14 -1.80 -11.13
C ALA A 384 20.88 -0.49 -11.52
N ILE A 385 21.37 0.26 -10.51
CA ILE A 385 22.20 1.45 -10.75
C ILE A 385 23.52 1.08 -11.45
N LYS A 386 24.20 0.02 -10.98
CA LYS A 386 25.43 -0.50 -11.64
C LYS A 386 25.14 -1.00 -13.06
N ALA A 387 23.91 -1.44 -13.35
CA ALA A 387 23.46 -1.85 -14.68
C ALA A 387 22.99 -0.67 -15.58
N GLY A 388 23.16 0.57 -15.13
CA GLY A 388 22.94 1.78 -15.94
C GLY A 388 21.74 2.64 -15.54
N LEU A 389 21.03 2.34 -14.47
CA LEU A 389 19.97 3.20 -13.95
C LEU A 389 20.59 4.43 -13.25
N GLY A 390 20.18 5.64 -13.63
CA GLY A 390 20.62 6.87 -12.95
C GLY A 390 20.16 6.90 -11.50
N LYS A 391 21.01 7.43 -10.58
CA LYS A 391 20.67 7.54 -9.15
C LYS A 391 19.41 8.37 -8.90
N ASP A 392 19.25 9.48 -9.62
CA ASP A 392 18.07 10.35 -9.49
C ASP A 392 16.80 9.62 -9.96
N ALA A 393 16.87 8.88 -11.07
CA ALA A 393 15.77 8.06 -11.54
C ALA A 393 15.41 6.95 -10.54
N ALA A 394 16.41 6.32 -9.92
CA ALA A 394 16.20 5.33 -8.87
C ALA A 394 15.53 5.94 -7.62
N LEU A 395 15.97 7.14 -7.21
CA LEU A 395 15.36 7.84 -6.07
C LEU A 395 13.91 8.23 -6.37
N ILE A 396 13.63 8.78 -7.54
CA ILE A 396 12.28 9.09 -8.00
C ILE A 396 11.40 7.82 -8.01
N ALA A 397 11.93 6.71 -8.53
CA ALA A 397 11.24 5.42 -8.62
C ALA A 397 10.98 4.74 -7.25
N LEU A 398 11.62 5.21 -6.17
CA LEU A 398 11.43 4.74 -4.79
C LEU A 398 10.67 5.74 -3.91
N THR A 399 10.33 6.92 -4.40
CA THR A 399 9.73 7.99 -3.60
C THR A 399 8.47 8.55 -4.24
N ILE A 400 8.58 9.59 -5.08
CA ILE A 400 7.42 10.29 -5.63
C ILE A 400 6.65 9.46 -6.67
N GLN A 401 7.34 8.61 -7.44
CA GLN A 401 6.66 7.83 -8.48
C GLN A 401 5.71 6.77 -7.90
N PRO A 402 6.12 5.92 -6.93
CA PRO A 402 5.18 5.03 -6.27
C PRO A 402 4.06 5.77 -5.53
N ALA A 403 4.32 6.96 -4.96
CA ALA A 403 3.28 7.78 -4.35
C ALA A 403 2.23 8.21 -5.39
N ARG A 404 2.63 8.64 -6.59
CA ARG A 404 1.72 8.99 -7.69
C ARG A 404 0.89 7.79 -8.14
N PHE A 405 1.52 6.63 -8.33
CA PHE A 405 0.83 5.41 -8.77
C PHE A 405 -0.21 4.92 -7.77
N LEU A 406 0.02 5.18 -6.48
CA LEU A 406 -0.90 4.82 -5.40
C LEU A 406 -1.88 5.96 -5.03
N GLY A 407 -1.79 7.12 -5.70
CA GLY A 407 -2.62 8.29 -5.42
C GLY A 407 -2.34 8.92 -4.05
N LEU A 408 -1.07 8.96 -3.64
CA LEU A 408 -0.58 9.47 -2.36
C LEU A 408 0.40 10.63 -2.49
N ASP A 409 0.66 11.10 -3.70
CA ASP A 409 1.66 12.12 -4.01
C ASP A 409 1.39 13.47 -3.33
N ARG A 410 0.15 13.72 -2.91
CA ARG A 410 -0.20 14.88 -2.07
C ARG A 410 0.19 14.72 -0.60
N ALA A 411 0.40 13.48 -0.13
CA ALA A 411 0.69 13.17 1.26
C ALA A 411 2.10 12.64 1.48
N LEU A 412 2.71 11.97 0.48
CA LEU A 412 3.98 11.25 0.60
C LEU A 412 4.85 11.42 -0.66
N GLY A 413 6.07 10.89 -0.59
CA GLY A 413 6.98 10.74 -1.73
C GLY A 413 7.92 11.92 -2.00
N SER A 414 7.76 13.04 -1.31
CA SER A 414 8.68 14.18 -1.35
C SER A 414 8.66 14.94 -0.03
N LEU A 415 9.67 15.76 0.21
CA LEU A 415 9.68 16.65 1.37
C LEU A 415 9.10 18.02 0.96
N GLU A 416 7.87 18.25 1.38
CA GLU A 416 7.11 19.49 1.11
C GLU A 416 6.21 19.84 2.31
N PRO A 417 5.95 21.12 2.59
CA PRO A 417 5.02 21.52 3.63
C PRO A 417 3.63 20.91 3.41
N GLY A 418 3.01 20.44 4.49
CA GLY A 418 1.69 19.81 4.49
C GLY A 418 1.71 18.30 4.21
N LYS A 419 2.84 17.71 3.82
CA LYS A 419 2.98 16.25 3.67
C LYS A 419 3.29 15.57 5.00
N ILE A 420 2.97 14.29 5.07
CA ILE A 420 3.30 13.43 6.21
C ILE A 420 4.81 13.42 6.43
N ALA A 421 5.22 13.57 7.68
CA ALA A 421 6.62 13.66 8.05
C ALA A 421 7.30 12.28 8.04
N ASN A 422 7.46 11.74 6.84
CA ASN A 422 8.28 10.56 6.58
C ASN A 422 9.63 11.02 6.07
N VAL A 423 10.60 11.16 6.98
CA VAL A 423 11.93 11.72 6.72
C VAL A 423 13.02 10.74 7.14
N VAL A 424 13.98 10.51 6.26
CA VAL A 424 15.14 9.63 6.53
C VAL A 424 16.41 10.49 6.57
N LEU A 425 17.12 10.43 7.69
CA LEU A 425 18.40 11.11 7.89
C LEU A 425 19.55 10.12 7.70
N VAL A 426 20.38 10.36 6.70
CA VAL A 426 21.40 9.43 6.21
C VAL A 426 22.78 10.08 6.26
N LYS A 427 23.79 9.34 6.72
CA LYS A 427 25.20 9.68 6.55
C LYS A 427 25.66 9.16 5.18
N GLY A 428 26.09 10.06 4.30
CA GLY A 428 26.37 9.77 2.89
C GLY A 428 25.11 9.79 2.00
N GLU A 429 25.28 9.53 0.72
CA GLU A 429 24.17 9.46 -0.24
C GLU A 429 23.38 8.15 -0.07
N LEU A 430 22.04 8.22 0.05
CA LEU A 430 21.16 7.09 0.44
C LEU A 430 21.36 5.81 -0.40
N LEU A 431 21.61 5.99 -1.70
CA LEU A 431 21.75 4.87 -2.63
C LEU A 431 23.19 4.35 -2.79
N ASP A 432 24.16 4.94 -2.10
CA ASP A 432 25.55 4.49 -2.12
C ASP A 432 25.81 3.30 -1.19
N ASP A 433 26.85 2.52 -1.50
CA ASP A 433 27.17 1.30 -0.75
C ASP A 433 27.55 1.58 0.72
N ASN A 434 28.09 2.79 1.01
CA ASN A 434 28.51 3.24 2.35
C ASN A 434 27.44 4.06 3.08
N ALA A 435 26.23 4.20 2.53
CA ALA A 435 25.15 4.94 3.17
C ALA A 435 24.73 4.29 4.49
N GLN A 436 24.53 5.11 5.52
CA GLN A 436 24.08 4.66 6.83
C GLN A 436 22.91 5.52 7.30
N VAL A 437 21.74 4.89 7.49
CA VAL A 437 20.57 5.55 8.06
C VAL A 437 20.79 5.76 9.55
N ALA A 438 20.79 7.02 9.99
CA ALA A 438 20.98 7.40 11.38
C ALA A 438 19.66 7.54 12.13
N LYS A 439 18.70 8.26 11.55
CA LYS A 439 17.38 8.52 12.14
C LYS A 439 16.30 8.44 11.08
N VAL A 440 15.11 8.02 11.48
CA VAL A 440 13.93 7.96 10.60
C VAL A 440 12.76 8.58 11.33
N PHE A 441 12.01 9.43 10.65
CA PHE A 441 10.69 9.88 11.08
C PHE A 441 9.63 9.17 10.24
N VAL A 442 8.62 8.61 10.88
CA VAL A 442 7.44 8.05 10.25
C VAL A 442 6.22 8.60 10.96
N ASP A 443 5.31 9.24 10.24
CA ASP A 443 4.19 9.99 10.81
C ASP A 443 4.62 10.98 11.91
N GLY A 444 5.83 11.55 11.77
CA GLY A 444 6.44 12.42 12.77
C GLY A 444 7.02 11.69 14.00
N VAL A 445 6.90 10.38 14.12
CA VAL A 445 7.51 9.59 15.20
C VAL A 445 8.98 9.33 14.89
N LEU A 446 9.88 9.67 15.84
CA LEU A 446 11.33 9.55 15.68
C LEU A 446 11.85 8.16 16.08
N PHE A 447 12.58 7.52 15.15
CA PHE A 447 13.33 6.28 15.36
C PHE A 447 14.83 6.56 15.21
N LYS A 448 15.66 6.10 16.17
CA LYS A 448 17.12 6.30 16.20
C LYS A 448 17.84 4.97 15.98
N TYR A 449 18.77 4.89 15.02
CA TYR A 449 19.47 3.66 14.63
C TYR A 449 21.00 3.73 14.73
N ALA A 450 21.58 4.88 14.55
CA ALA A 450 23.01 5.08 14.75
C ALA A 450 23.24 6.40 15.49
N GLU A 451 24.17 6.41 16.44
CA GLU A 451 24.72 7.63 16.97
C GLU A 451 25.76 8.16 15.97
N VAL A 452 25.58 9.40 15.55
CA VAL A 452 26.62 10.10 14.78
C VAL A 452 27.71 10.47 15.79
N SER A 453 28.75 9.62 15.92
CA SER A 453 29.96 10.04 16.65
C SER A 453 30.52 11.30 15.97
N LYS A 454 30.70 12.33 16.79
CA LYS A 454 31.31 13.62 16.42
C LYS A 454 32.68 13.45 15.83
#